data_fa941c45a3154fa3fa5db00b52cd8441
#
_entry.id   fa941c45a3154fa3fa5db00b52cd8441
#
_cell.length_a   1.000
_cell.length_b   1.000
_cell.length_c   1.000
_cell.angle_alpha   90.00
_cell.angle_beta   90.00
_cell.angle_gamma   90.00
#
_symmetry.space_group_name_H-M   'P 1'
#
loop_
_entity.id
_entity.type
_entity.pdbx_description
1 polymer ?
#
loop_
_entity_poly.entity_id
_entity_poly.type
_entity_poly.pdbx_seq_one_letter_code
_entity_poly.pdbx_strand_id
1 'polypeptide(L)'
;MEQIIGRKTEIKQLTEYYHSGKAEFVAVYGRRRIGKTYLVHNLFNDEFVFEMSGSIDAPAEAQLSNFGYALREFGDPKQPLPSNWTEAFEALKLMLKPKLCGKRLLLFIDELPCLDTPKSNFLQAFEHFWNSWAVNQNEIMLVVCGSATSWMISNLVDSHGGLHNRITHEMYLAPFNLGETEEYLQANGFMWARLSILQIYSVMGGVPYYLSLLDKTQGVEANVDRLFFAERGELKREYARLYSSLFRNSEIYMSVIETLAKCKQGMTRKEISDHLKLKSGGTLTKVLRELINCDFVRGYNTREKKIKQKDQIYQLTDLYTLFYMSFCHPGTTDVAYWTHQMGKPRQNTWYGLAFERICMLHIPQIKKSLGIEQIYTEYYSWRSKCSTPAAQIDLLIERADHLINLCEIKYSLSPYSITKEEELCIRTRMADFLEETGVRHGILPTLITTFGIRPTAHSSIAQVQLTMDDLFA
;
A
#
# COMPACT_ATOMS: atom_id res chain seq x y z
N MET A 1 3.19 -9.20 26.10
CA MET A 1 2.58 -9.02 24.75
C MET A 1 2.91 -7.62 24.28
N GLU A 2 3.53 -7.49 23.14
CA GLU A 2 3.63 -6.17 22.49
C GLU A 2 2.25 -5.78 21.98
N GLN A 3 1.84 -4.56 22.28
CA GLN A 3 0.53 -4.08 21.86
C GLN A 3 0.54 -3.84 20.35
N ILE A 4 -0.41 -4.45 19.62
CA ILE A 4 -0.63 -4.14 18.21
C ILE A 4 -1.14 -2.70 18.13
N ILE A 5 -0.42 -1.86 17.39
CA ILE A 5 -0.74 -0.45 17.23
C ILE A 5 -1.42 -0.26 15.86
N GLY A 6 -2.45 0.57 15.84
CA GLY A 6 -3.28 0.72 14.65
C GLY A 6 -4.09 -0.55 14.35
N ARG A 7 -4.41 -0.79 13.09
CA ARG A 7 -5.03 -2.03 12.60
C ARG A 7 -6.36 -2.41 13.26
N LYS A 8 -7.09 -1.45 13.79
CA LYS A 8 -8.32 -1.70 14.58
C LYS A 8 -9.37 -2.49 13.78
N THR A 9 -9.48 -2.20 12.49
CA THR A 9 -10.40 -2.89 11.58
C THR A 9 -9.98 -4.34 11.34
N GLU A 10 -8.71 -4.55 11.03
CA GLU A 10 -8.14 -5.86 10.75
C GLU A 10 -8.16 -6.76 11.99
N ILE A 11 -7.82 -6.22 13.15
CA ILE A 11 -7.90 -6.92 14.44
C ILE A 11 -9.35 -7.37 14.71
N LYS A 12 -10.31 -6.47 14.54
CA LYS A 12 -11.74 -6.77 14.73
C LYS A 12 -12.18 -7.90 13.79
N GLN A 13 -11.88 -7.79 12.49
CA GLN A 13 -12.23 -8.78 11.49
C GLN A 13 -11.62 -10.15 11.79
N LEU A 14 -10.30 -10.23 12.04
CA LEU A 14 -9.62 -11.48 12.36
C LEU A 14 -10.19 -12.13 13.62
N THR A 15 -10.53 -11.33 14.63
CA THR A 15 -11.17 -11.80 15.86
C THR A 15 -12.58 -12.36 15.59
N GLU A 16 -13.38 -11.68 14.76
CA GLU A 16 -14.69 -12.16 14.33
C GLU A 16 -14.59 -13.48 13.57
N TYR A 17 -13.62 -13.64 12.66
CA TYR A 17 -13.38 -14.88 11.92
C TYR A 17 -12.94 -16.02 12.84
N TYR A 18 -12.10 -15.71 13.82
CA TYR A 18 -11.67 -16.71 14.83
C TYR A 18 -12.85 -17.28 15.62
N HIS A 19 -13.83 -16.45 15.93
CA HIS A 19 -15.02 -16.82 16.71
C HIS A 19 -16.25 -17.19 15.86
N SER A 20 -16.14 -17.28 14.54
CA SER A 20 -17.28 -17.50 13.64
C SER A 20 -17.95 -18.87 13.80
N GLY A 21 -17.26 -19.86 14.37
CA GLY A 21 -17.72 -21.24 14.48
C GLY A 21 -17.86 -21.97 13.13
N LYS A 22 -17.20 -21.48 12.10
CA LYS A 22 -17.17 -22.07 10.76
C LYS A 22 -15.74 -22.30 10.31
N ALA A 23 -15.54 -23.20 9.33
CA ALA A 23 -14.24 -23.30 8.64
C ALA A 23 -13.92 -21.97 7.95
N GLU A 24 -12.78 -21.38 8.30
CA GLU A 24 -12.36 -20.09 7.74
C GLU A 24 -11.03 -20.22 7.01
N PHE A 25 -10.98 -19.65 5.81
CA PHE A 25 -9.77 -19.52 5.03
C PHE A 25 -9.51 -18.04 4.77
N VAL A 26 -8.56 -17.47 5.50
CA VAL A 26 -8.24 -16.05 5.47
C VAL A 26 -6.92 -15.83 4.72
N ALA A 27 -6.96 -15.05 3.65
CA ALA A 27 -5.78 -14.65 2.90
C ALA A 27 -5.38 -13.21 3.30
N VAL A 28 -4.24 -13.04 3.99
CA VAL A 28 -3.68 -11.74 4.36
C VAL A 28 -2.55 -11.39 3.41
N TYR A 29 -2.69 -10.33 2.65
CA TYR A 29 -1.68 -9.94 1.67
C TYR A 29 -1.42 -8.43 1.69
N GLY A 30 -0.35 -8.02 1.05
CA GLY A 30 0.13 -6.66 0.98
C GLY A 30 1.66 -6.64 0.89
N ARG A 31 2.22 -5.48 0.64
CA ARG A 31 3.66 -5.33 0.40
C ARG A 31 4.51 -5.85 1.58
N ARG A 32 5.79 -6.06 1.32
CA ARG A 32 6.75 -6.47 2.35
C ARG A 32 6.88 -5.40 3.44
N ARG A 33 7.14 -5.82 4.71
CA ARG A 33 7.47 -4.96 5.86
C ARG A 33 6.31 -4.14 6.44
N ILE A 34 5.06 -4.48 6.10
CA ILE A 34 3.86 -3.84 6.66
C ILE A 34 3.31 -4.53 7.91
N GLY A 35 3.98 -5.60 8.39
CA GLY A 35 3.63 -6.26 9.65
C GLY A 35 2.55 -7.34 9.55
N LYS A 36 2.40 -8.05 8.40
CA LYS A 36 1.44 -9.17 8.25
C LYS A 36 1.65 -10.25 9.30
N THR A 37 2.86 -10.84 9.32
CA THR A 37 3.27 -11.87 10.28
C THR A 37 3.14 -11.38 11.71
N TYR A 38 3.60 -10.16 12.00
CA TYR A 38 3.49 -9.53 13.31
C TYR A 38 2.04 -9.41 13.79
N LEU A 39 1.10 -8.99 12.91
CA LEU A 39 -0.31 -8.88 13.23
C LEU A 39 -0.89 -10.24 13.65
N VAL A 40 -0.66 -11.29 12.85
CA VAL A 40 -1.22 -12.62 13.10
C VAL A 40 -0.63 -13.23 14.38
N HIS A 41 0.68 -13.18 14.58
CA HIS A 41 1.33 -13.70 15.79
C HIS A 41 0.85 -13.00 17.06
N ASN A 42 0.89 -11.67 17.10
CA ASN A 42 0.52 -10.93 18.31
C ASN A 42 -0.98 -10.97 18.61
N LEU A 43 -1.84 -11.07 17.57
CA LEU A 43 -3.27 -11.17 17.80
C LEU A 43 -3.67 -12.51 18.42
N PHE A 44 -3.04 -13.59 17.98
CA PHE A 44 -3.39 -14.94 18.41
C PHE A 44 -2.42 -15.52 19.45
N ASN A 45 -1.50 -14.71 20.00
CA ASN A 45 -0.55 -15.08 21.06
C ASN A 45 0.28 -16.34 20.73
N ASP A 46 0.62 -16.54 19.46
CA ASP A 46 1.33 -17.73 18.97
C ASP A 46 0.60 -19.08 19.27
N GLU A 47 -0.73 -19.04 19.48
CA GLU A 47 -1.55 -20.23 19.75
C GLU A 47 -1.87 -21.02 18.47
N PHE A 48 -0.85 -21.39 17.71
CA PHE A 48 -1.00 -22.17 16.49
C PHE A 48 -0.93 -23.67 16.75
N VAL A 49 -1.81 -24.43 16.08
CA VAL A 49 -1.74 -25.90 16.05
C VAL A 49 -0.87 -26.40 14.92
N PHE A 50 -0.56 -25.54 13.96
CA PHE A 50 0.41 -25.72 12.90
C PHE A 50 0.83 -24.36 12.36
N GLU A 51 2.13 -24.19 12.23
CA GLU A 51 2.72 -22.99 11.64
C GLU A 51 3.91 -23.34 10.76
N MET A 52 4.06 -22.63 9.65
CA MET A 52 5.27 -22.66 8.84
C MET A 52 5.42 -21.39 8.01
N SER A 53 6.64 -21.11 7.58
CA SER A 53 6.93 -20.03 6.63
C SER A 53 7.63 -20.56 5.37
N GLY A 54 7.17 -20.13 4.20
CA GLY A 54 7.85 -20.37 2.94
C GLY A 54 9.18 -19.63 2.87
N SER A 55 10.23 -20.30 2.39
CA SER A 55 11.57 -19.72 2.25
C SER A 55 11.74 -19.09 0.87
N ILE A 56 12.20 -17.82 0.82
CA ILE A 56 12.44 -17.12 -0.43
C ILE A 56 13.54 -17.83 -1.23
N ASP A 57 13.32 -18.01 -2.53
CA ASP A 57 14.26 -18.63 -3.48
C ASP A 57 14.72 -20.07 -3.14
N ALA A 58 14.06 -20.73 -2.20
CA ALA A 58 14.37 -22.11 -1.87
C ALA A 58 13.78 -23.11 -2.90
N PRO A 59 14.48 -24.19 -3.25
CA PRO A 59 13.97 -25.22 -4.14
C PRO A 59 12.81 -26.01 -3.50
N ALA A 60 12.01 -26.70 -4.32
CA ALA A 60 10.83 -27.46 -3.88
C ALA A 60 11.14 -28.45 -2.74
N GLU A 61 12.25 -29.13 -2.82
CA GLU A 61 12.69 -30.09 -1.80
C GLU A 61 12.95 -29.47 -0.43
N ALA A 62 13.55 -28.26 -0.42
CA ALA A 62 13.78 -27.52 0.82
C ALA A 62 12.46 -27.01 1.42
N GLN A 63 11.53 -26.51 0.59
CA GLN A 63 10.19 -26.11 1.04
C GLN A 63 9.44 -27.28 1.67
N LEU A 64 9.49 -28.43 1.02
CA LEU A 64 8.81 -29.64 1.48
C LEU A 64 9.45 -30.19 2.78
N SER A 65 10.77 -30.12 2.88
CA SER A 65 11.48 -30.49 4.12
C SER A 65 11.10 -29.58 5.29
N ASN A 66 11.01 -28.27 5.06
CA ASN A 66 10.57 -27.30 6.07
C ASN A 66 9.13 -27.60 6.55
N PHE A 67 8.23 -27.93 5.61
CA PHE A 67 6.88 -28.37 5.96
C PHE A 67 6.91 -29.64 6.83
N GLY A 68 7.73 -30.60 6.47
CA GLY A 68 7.92 -31.84 7.25
C GLY A 68 8.49 -31.58 8.65
N TYR A 69 9.39 -30.61 8.82
CA TYR A 69 9.89 -30.21 10.14
C TYR A 69 8.79 -29.55 10.97
N ALA A 70 7.96 -28.71 10.37
CA ALA A 70 6.80 -28.15 11.07
C ALA A 70 5.80 -29.24 11.51
N LEU A 71 5.57 -30.28 10.68
CA LEU A 71 4.76 -31.43 11.11
C LEU A 71 5.32 -32.16 12.32
N ARG A 72 6.65 -32.25 12.43
CA ARG A 72 7.32 -32.84 13.62
C ARG A 72 7.21 -31.97 14.85
N GLU A 73 7.32 -30.68 14.68
CA GLU A 73 7.25 -29.69 15.77
C GLU A 73 5.87 -29.65 16.40
N PHE A 74 4.82 -29.60 15.59
CA PHE A 74 3.43 -29.47 16.04
C PHE A 74 2.72 -30.81 16.24
N GLY A 75 3.34 -31.93 15.84
CA GLY A 75 2.75 -33.25 15.88
C GLY A 75 3.70 -34.33 16.44
N ASP A 76 3.98 -35.38 15.65
CA ASP A 76 4.88 -36.46 16.04
C ASP A 76 6.32 -36.15 15.61
N PRO A 77 7.27 -36.02 16.57
CA PRO A 77 8.69 -35.80 16.25
C PRO A 77 9.33 -36.89 15.36
N LYS A 78 8.71 -38.07 15.27
CA LYS A 78 9.18 -39.18 14.44
C LYS A 78 8.49 -39.25 13.08
N GLN A 79 7.60 -38.34 12.77
CA GLN A 79 6.90 -38.26 11.47
C GLN A 79 7.92 -38.32 10.32
N PRO A 80 7.79 -39.21 9.34
CA PRO A 80 8.63 -39.23 8.14
C PRO A 80 8.47 -37.90 7.37
N LEU A 81 9.58 -37.43 6.77
CA LEU A 81 9.50 -36.27 5.91
C LEU A 81 8.71 -36.63 4.64
N PRO A 82 7.76 -35.80 4.21
CA PRO A 82 6.96 -36.07 3.02
C PRO A 82 7.83 -35.97 1.76
N SER A 83 7.54 -36.80 0.76
CA SER A 83 8.26 -36.82 -0.51
C SER A 83 7.62 -35.88 -1.57
N ASN A 84 6.39 -35.48 -1.34
CA ASN A 84 5.62 -34.58 -2.21
C ASN A 84 4.53 -33.84 -1.40
N TRP A 85 3.93 -32.82 -2.02
CA TRP A 85 2.93 -31.99 -1.35
C TRP A 85 1.62 -32.73 -1.01
N THR A 86 1.24 -33.75 -1.78
CA THR A 86 0.07 -34.58 -1.46
C THR A 86 0.28 -35.33 -0.16
N GLU A 87 1.43 -35.97 0.01
CA GLU A 87 1.80 -36.62 1.28
C GLU A 87 1.92 -35.62 2.44
N ALA A 88 2.48 -34.42 2.17
CA ALA A 88 2.61 -33.38 3.18
C ALA A 88 1.25 -32.96 3.75
N PHE A 89 0.27 -32.66 2.89
CA PHE A 89 -1.06 -32.28 3.32
C PHE A 89 -1.89 -33.43 3.90
N GLU A 90 -1.68 -34.66 3.45
CA GLU A 90 -2.32 -35.82 4.10
C GLU A 90 -1.74 -36.05 5.51
N ALA A 91 -0.44 -35.87 5.71
CA ALA A 91 0.17 -35.93 7.02
C ALA A 91 -0.35 -34.81 7.95
N LEU A 92 -0.50 -33.58 7.45
CA LEU A 92 -1.13 -32.49 8.18
C LEU A 92 -2.56 -32.82 8.61
N LYS A 93 -3.37 -33.34 7.70
CA LYS A 93 -4.73 -33.79 7.99
C LYS A 93 -4.76 -34.86 9.09
N LEU A 94 -3.89 -35.85 9.01
CA LEU A 94 -3.79 -36.91 10.03
C LEU A 94 -3.37 -36.35 11.39
N MET A 95 -2.47 -35.38 11.44
CA MET A 95 -2.05 -34.67 12.64
C MET A 95 -3.19 -33.86 13.28
N LEU A 96 -4.05 -33.23 12.44
CA LEU A 96 -5.14 -32.38 12.91
C LEU A 96 -6.37 -33.15 13.39
N LYS A 97 -6.70 -34.32 12.79
CA LYS A 97 -7.87 -35.12 13.12
C LYS A 97 -8.06 -35.36 14.62
N PRO A 98 -7.06 -35.80 15.41
CA PRO A 98 -7.21 -36.05 16.85
C PRO A 98 -7.37 -34.75 17.66
N LYS A 99 -7.04 -33.58 17.09
CA LYS A 99 -7.16 -32.28 17.73
C LYS A 99 -8.56 -31.66 17.55
N LEU A 100 -9.41 -32.22 16.67
CA LEU A 100 -10.81 -31.80 16.46
C LEU A 100 -11.64 -32.22 17.68
N CYS A 101 -11.78 -31.34 18.64
CA CYS A 101 -12.48 -31.59 19.91
C CYS A 101 -13.36 -30.41 20.34
N GLY A 102 -13.90 -29.65 19.37
CA GLY A 102 -14.77 -28.49 19.60
C GLY A 102 -14.02 -27.20 19.93
N LYS A 103 -12.69 -27.20 19.90
CA LYS A 103 -11.86 -26.00 20.06
C LYS A 103 -11.38 -25.48 18.69
N ARG A 104 -11.23 -24.14 18.61
CA ARG A 104 -10.67 -23.53 17.40
C ARG A 104 -9.24 -24.01 17.15
N LEU A 105 -8.96 -24.48 15.95
CA LEU A 105 -7.65 -24.88 15.48
C LEU A 105 -7.13 -23.83 14.50
N LEU A 106 -6.14 -23.07 14.91
CA LEU A 106 -5.53 -22.04 14.09
C LEU A 106 -4.30 -22.58 13.37
N LEU A 107 -4.35 -22.54 12.03
CA LEU A 107 -3.22 -22.88 11.16
C LEU A 107 -2.69 -21.61 10.53
N PHE A 108 -1.36 -21.46 10.50
CA PHE A 108 -0.73 -20.31 9.88
C PHE A 108 0.34 -20.73 8.87
N ILE A 109 0.22 -20.23 7.63
CA ILE A 109 1.23 -20.44 6.59
C ILE A 109 1.67 -19.05 6.10
N ASP A 110 2.87 -18.66 6.52
CA ASP A 110 3.46 -17.40 6.09
C ASP A 110 4.24 -17.56 4.78
N GLU A 111 4.34 -16.48 4.00
CA GLU A 111 4.97 -16.43 2.68
C GLU A 111 4.54 -17.60 1.77
N LEU A 112 3.24 -17.90 1.74
CA LEU A 112 2.64 -18.97 0.93
C LEU A 112 3.10 -18.97 -0.53
N PRO A 113 3.28 -17.82 -1.22
CA PRO A 113 3.77 -17.80 -2.60
C PRO A 113 5.12 -18.47 -2.82
N CYS A 114 5.97 -18.53 -1.78
CA CYS A 114 7.28 -19.17 -1.86
C CYS A 114 7.21 -20.71 -1.97
N LEU A 115 6.10 -21.31 -1.54
CA LEU A 115 5.87 -22.75 -1.62
C LEU A 115 5.50 -23.22 -3.02
N ASP A 116 4.92 -22.31 -3.85
CA ASP A 116 4.54 -22.60 -5.23
C ASP A 116 5.75 -22.51 -6.17
N THR A 117 6.62 -23.50 -6.05
CA THR A 117 7.79 -23.63 -6.93
C THR A 117 7.41 -24.31 -8.25
N PRO A 118 8.15 -24.03 -9.35
CA PRO A 118 7.84 -24.61 -10.64
C PRO A 118 7.75 -26.15 -10.61
N LYS A 119 6.66 -26.70 -11.13
CA LYS A 119 6.40 -28.15 -11.22
C LYS A 119 6.24 -28.89 -9.89
N SER A 120 6.06 -28.18 -8.77
CA SER A 120 5.91 -28.80 -7.46
C SER A 120 4.52 -29.40 -7.20
N ASN A 121 3.51 -29.02 -7.97
CA ASN A 121 2.10 -29.33 -7.75
C ASN A 121 1.56 -28.89 -6.37
N PHE A 122 2.20 -27.86 -5.80
CA PHE A 122 1.81 -27.31 -4.49
C PHE A 122 0.35 -26.89 -4.46
N LEU A 123 -0.05 -26.01 -5.42
CA LEU A 123 -1.42 -25.48 -5.45
C LEU A 123 -2.47 -26.58 -5.54
N GLN A 124 -2.27 -27.61 -6.39
CA GLN A 124 -3.21 -28.69 -6.54
C GLN A 124 -3.36 -29.50 -5.24
N ALA A 125 -2.26 -29.78 -4.55
CA ALA A 125 -2.29 -30.50 -3.28
C ALA A 125 -2.94 -29.67 -2.16
N PHE A 126 -2.66 -28.35 -2.13
CA PHE A 126 -3.28 -27.41 -1.19
C PHE A 126 -4.79 -27.27 -1.43
N GLU A 127 -5.20 -27.11 -2.69
CA GLU A 127 -6.61 -27.11 -3.10
C GLU A 127 -7.34 -28.38 -2.68
N HIS A 128 -6.70 -29.53 -2.90
CA HIS A 128 -7.27 -30.81 -2.52
C HIS A 128 -7.45 -30.91 -1.01
N PHE A 129 -6.45 -30.55 -0.22
CA PHE A 129 -6.53 -30.51 1.24
C PHE A 129 -7.70 -29.67 1.74
N TRP A 130 -7.82 -28.44 1.23
CA TRP A 130 -8.89 -27.53 1.65
C TRP A 130 -10.26 -28.04 1.20
N ASN A 131 -10.45 -28.29 -0.10
CA ASN A 131 -11.74 -28.60 -0.69
C ASN A 131 -12.29 -29.98 -0.28
N SER A 132 -11.42 -30.98 -0.12
CA SER A 132 -11.88 -32.32 0.20
C SER A 132 -12.11 -32.56 1.68
N TRP A 133 -11.46 -31.78 2.56
CA TRP A 133 -11.50 -32.06 3.99
C TRP A 133 -11.62 -30.80 4.87
N ALA A 134 -10.70 -29.85 4.81
CA ALA A 134 -10.60 -28.77 5.80
C ALA A 134 -11.84 -27.86 5.82
N VAL A 135 -12.45 -27.59 4.68
CA VAL A 135 -13.68 -26.79 4.54
C VAL A 135 -14.87 -27.35 5.34
N ASN A 136 -14.86 -28.64 5.65
CA ASN A 136 -15.91 -29.32 6.40
C ASN A 136 -15.62 -29.41 7.92
N GLN A 137 -14.51 -28.83 8.37
CA GLN A 137 -14.11 -28.84 9.79
C GLN A 137 -14.33 -27.44 10.37
N ASN A 138 -15.45 -27.26 11.04
CA ASN A 138 -15.83 -25.94 11.60
C ASN A 138 -14.82 -25.36 12.60
N GLU A 139 -14.00 -26.19 13.19
CA GLU A 139 -12.95 -25.77 14.13
C GLU A 139 -11.74 -25.14 13.41
N ILE A 140 -11.53 -25.40 12.11
CA ILE A 140 -10.33 -24.94 11.40
C ILE A 140 -10.46 -23.47 10.99
N MET A 141 -9.46 -22.68 11.36
CA MET A 141 -9.15 -21.40 10.75
C MET A 141 -7.75 -21.47 10.15
N LEU A 142 -7.67 -21.37 8.82
CA LEU A 142 -6.42 -21.30 8.08
C LEU A 142 -6.14 -19.85 7.71
N VAL A 143 -5.06 -19.29 8.22
CA VAL A 143 -4.55 -17.98 7.83
C VAL A 143 -3.33 -18.18 6.95
N VAL A 144 -3.34 -17.59 5.76
CA VAL A 144 -2.18 -17.59 4.87
C VAL A 144 -1.73 -16.17 4.62
N CYS A 145 -0.42 -15.95 4.64
CA CYS A 145 0.17 -14.65 4.33
C CYS A 145 1.05 -14.70 3.08
N GLY A 146 1.18 -13.56 2.42
CA GLY A 146 2.11 -13.42 1.32
C GLY A 146 2.46 -11.97 1.00
N SER A 147 3.74 -11.73 0.74
CA SER A 147 4.23 -10.41 0.29
C SER A 147 4.17 -10.25 -1.23
N ALA A 148 4.15 -11.34 -2.00
CA ALA A 148 3.92 -11.33 -3.44
C ALA A 148 2.42 -11.12 -3.74
N THR A 149 1.94 -9.89 -3.54
CA THR A 149 0.54 -9.50 -3.63
C THR A 149 -0.12 -9.95 -4.93
N SER A 150 0.56 -9.80 -6.07
CA SER A 150 0.02 -10.22 -7.36
C SER A 150 -0.17 -11.73 -7.47
N TRP A 151 0.72 -12.53 -6.86
CA TRP A 151 0.54 -13.99 -6.81
C TRP A 151 -0.67 -14.34 -5.94
N MET A 152 -0.80 -13.72 -4.77
CA MET A 152 -1.94 -13.92 -3.86
C MET A 152 -3.27 -13.61 -4.55
N ILE A 153 -3.35 -12.46 -5.24
CA ILE A 153 -4.55 -12.09 -5.99
C ILE A 153 -4.82 -13.09 -7.11
N SER A 154 -3.83 -13.38 -7.97
CA SER A 154 -4.04 -14.20 -9.17
C SER A 154 -4.33 -15.67 -8.89
N ASN A 155 -3.74 -16.22 -7.82
CA ASN A 155 -3.83 -17.67 -7.55
C ASN A 155 -4.82 -18.02 -6.42
N LEU A 156 -5.14 -17.05 -5.56
CA LEU A 156 -6.07 -17.25 -4.46
C LEU A 156 -7.36 -16.47 -4.65
N VAL A 157 -7.29 -15.14 -4.81
CA VAL A 157 -8.47 -14.26 -4.83
C VAL A 157 -9.23 -14.33 -6.16
N ASP A 158 -8.56 -13.99 -7.27
CA ASP A 158 -9.13 -13.97 -8.63
C ASP A 158 -8.96 -15.31 -9.37
N SER A 159 -8.58 -16.36 -8.66
CA SER A 159 -8.28 -17.66 -9.27
C SER A 159 -9.51 -18.21 -9.98
N HIS A 160 -9.33 -18.68 -11.22
CA HIS A 160 -10.32 -19.49 -11.93
C HIS A 160 -10.13 -21.00 -11.68
N GLY A 161 -9.23 -21.38 -10.75
CA GLY A 161 -8.90 -22.74 -10.36
C GLY A 161 -9.78 -23.29 -9.23
N GLY A 162 -9.33 -24.37 -8.60
CA GLY A 162 -10.06 -25.06 -7.53
C GLY A 162 -10.19 -24.29 -6.21
N LEU A 163 -9.42 -23.21 -6.01
CA LEU A 163 -9.59 -22.28 -4.88
C LEU A 163 -10.57 -21.14 -5.18
N HIS A 164 -11.16 -21.10 -6.38
CA HIS A 164 -12.16 -20.09 -6.72
C HIS A 164 -13.35 -20.15 -5.73
N ASN A 165 -13.68 -18.99 -5.12
CA ASN A 165 -14.72 -18.86 -4.09
C ASN A 165 -14.51 -19.76 -2.84
N ARG A 166 -13.26 -20.18 -2.54
CA ARG A 166 -12.93 -21.00 -1.36
C ARG A 166 -12.27 -20.19 -0.24
N ILE A 167 -11.65 -19.07 -0.58
CA ILE A 167 -11.23 -18.10 0.41
C ILE A 167 -12.49 -17.49 1.02
N THR A 168 -12.65 -17.62 2.33
CA THR A 168 -13.80 -17.05 3.02
C THR A 168 -13.62 -15.55 3.24
N HIS A 169 -12.37 -15.12 3.45
CA HIS A 169 -12.05 -13.71 3.67
C HIS A 169 -10.70 -13.35 3.07
N GLU A 170 -10.67 -12.21 2.39
CA GLU A 170 -9.45 -11.56 1.94
C GLU A 170 -9.19 -10.30 2.76
N MET A 171 -7.92 -10.10 3.13
CA MET A 171 -7.49 -8.95 3.89
C MET A 171 -6.25 -8.33 3.25
N TYR A 172 -6.45 -7.19 2.61
CA TYR A 172 -5.34 -6.37 2.14
C TYR A 172 -4.80 -5.52 3.28
N LEU A 173 -3.53 -5.71 3.64
CA LEU A 173 -2.86 -4.91 4.66
C LEU A 173 -2.07 -3.79 3.99
N ALA A 174 -2.59 -2.56 4.08
CA ALA A 174 -1.94 -1.36 3.56
C ALA A 174 -0.83 -0.85 4.51
N PRO A 175 0.09 0.01 4.08
CA PRO A 175 0.90 0.81 5.00
C PRO A 175 0.03 1.60 5.97
N PHE A 176 0.55 1.97 7.14
CA PHE A 176 -0.17 2.84 8.08
C PHE A 176 -0.57 4.15 7.42
N ASN A 177 -1.76 4.63 7.73
CA ASN A 177 -2.15 6.01 7.45
C ASN A 177 -1.47 6.98 8.44
N LEU A 178 -1.71 8.29 8.32
CA LEU A 178 -1.10 9.29 9.22
C LEU A 178 -1.55 9.10 10.67
N GLY A 179 -2.82 8.76 10.92
CA GLY A 179 -3.33 8.52 12.28
C GLY A 179 -2.68 7.31 12.93
N GLU A 180 -2.60 6.18 12.21
CA GLU A 180 -1.91 4.99 12.69
C GLU A 180 -0.40 5.22 12.86
N THR A 181 0.21 6.05 12.01
CA THR A 181 1.62 6.46 12.16
C THR A 181 1.81 7.30 13.42
N GLU A 182 0.91 8.23 13.71
CA GLU A 182 0.91 9.01 14.95
C GLU A 182 0.78 8.09 16.18
N GLU A 183 -0.21 7.18 16.18
CA GLU A 183 -0.39 6.18 17.25
C GLU A 183 0.90 5.35 17.46
N TYR A 184 1.51 4.88 16.36
CA TYR A 184 2.73 4.09 16.40
C TYR A 184 3.90 4.85 17.01
N LEU A 185 4.15 6.08 16.56
CA LEU A 185 5.25 6.89 17.04
C LEU A 185 5.06 7.26 18.53
N GLN A 186 3.85 7.66 18.93
CA GLN A 186 3.53 7.99 20.33
C GLN A 186 3.73 6.78 21.26
N ALA A 187 3.28 5.58 20.85
CA ALA A 187 3.46 4.36 21.64
C ALA A 187 4.94 3.98 21.78
N ASN A 188 5.81 4.38 20.83
CA ASN A 188 7.26 4.17 20.90
C ASN A 188 8.00 5.34 21.58
N GLY A 189 7.27 6.28 22.16
CA GLY A 189 7.82 7.40 22.97
C GLY A 189 8.32 8.58 22.16
N PHE A 190 7.87 8.76 20.92
CA PHE A 190 8.10 9.97 20.14
C PHE A 190 7.11 11.07 20.57
N MET A 191 7.64 12.27 20.80
CA MET A 191 6.86 13.47 21.16
C MET A 191 6.81 14.48 19.99
N TRP A 192 6.74 13.97 18.76
CA TRP A 192 6.76 14.82 17.58
C TRP A 192 5.41 15.48 17.33
N ALA A 193 5.45 16.75 16.88
CA ALA A 193 4.26 17.42 16.37
C ALA A 193 3.83 16.79 15.03
N ARG A 194 2.55 16.92 14.69
CA ARG A 194 1.96 16.37 13.45
C ARG A 194 2.70 16.82 12.18
N LEU A 195 3.23 18.05 12.15
CA LEU A 195 4.07 18.49 11.03
C LEU A 195 5.30 17.60 10.86
N SER A 196 6.00 17.27 11.94
CA SER A 196 7.17 16.39 11.90
C SER A 196 6.79 14.96 11.48
N ILE A 197 5.62 14.49 11.92
CA ILE A 197 5.06 13.19 11.49
C ILE A 197 4.72 13.23 9.99
N LEU A 198 4.09 14.29 9.50
CA LEU A 198 3.81 14.49 8.08
C LEU A 198 5.10 14.53 7.25
N GLN A 199 6.14 15.21 7.75
CA GLN A 199 7.43 15.32 7.06
C GLN A 199 8.14 13.96 6.96
N ILE A 200 8.21 13.17 8.04
CA ILE A 200 8.82 11.84 7.97
C ILE A 200 7.97 10.87 7.12
N TYR A 201 6.65 10.95 7.23
CA TYR A 201 5.72 10.20 6.38
C TYR A 201 5.93 10.53 4.90
N SER A 202 6.21 11.80 4.57
CA SER A 202 6.54 12.26 3.21
C SER A 202 7.80 11.60 2.63
N VAL A 203 8.69 11.08 3.47
CA VAL A 203 9.96 10.46 3.06
C VAL A 203 9.85 8.94 2.96
N MET A 204 9.21 8.30 3.94
CA MET A 204 9.23 6.83 4.03
C MET A 204 7.85 6.17 4.00
N GLY A 205 6.77 6.97 3.92
CA GLY A 205 5.40 6.47 4.02
C GLY A 205 5.09 5.89 5.39
N GLY A 206 3.97 5.19 5.50
CA GLY A 206 3.52 4.54 6.73
C GLY A 206 3.98 3.09 6.85
N VAL A 207 5.17 2.72 6.38
CA VAL A 207 5.68 1.35 6.48
C VAL A 207 6.21 1.07 7.89
N PRO A 208 5.55 0.18 8.68
CA PRO A 208 5.91 -0.03 10.09
C PRO A 208 7.38 -0.32 10.33
N TYR A 209 7.99 -1.17 9.50
CA TYR A 209 9.41 -1.47 9.61
C TYR A 209 10.29 -0.22 9.40
N TYR A 210 9.96 0.68 8.48
CA TYR A 210 10.75 1.89 8.29
C TYR A 210 10.60 2.84 9.49
N LEU A 211 9.40 2.92 10.04
CA LEU A 211 9.14 3.70 11.25
C LEU A 211 9.87 3.14 12.46
N SER A 212 10.05 1.81 12.58
CA SER A 212 10.80 1.19 13.67
C SER A 212 12.30 1.49 13.66
N LEU A 213 12.82 1.96 12.53
CA LEU A 213 14.24 2.37 12.42
C LEU A 213 14.48 3.79 12.94
N LEU A 214 13.45 4.56 13.27
CA LEU A 214 13.60 5.94 13.73
C LEU A 214 14.21 6.00 15.13
N ASP A 215 15.04 7.02 15.36
CA ASP A 215 15.59 7.36 16.65
C ASP A 215 14.81 8.56 17.24
N LYS A 216 14.11 8.30 18.34
CA LYS A 216 13.28 9.31 19.01
C LYS A 216 14.06 10.47 19.63
N THR A 217 15.36 10.32 19.80
CA THR A 217 16.25 11.37 20.34
C THR A 217 16.67 12.37 19.27
N GLN A 218 16.38 12.09 17.99
CA GLN A 218 16.76 12.90 16.85
C GLN A 218 15.54 13.53 16.17
N GLY A 219 15.75 14.66 15.49
CA GLY A 219 14.74 15.27 14.62
C GLY A 219 14.54 14.51 13.31
N VAL A 220 13.58 14.98 12.50
CA VAL A 220 13.24 14.38 11.20
C VAL A 220 14.45 14.31 10.28
N GLU A 221 15.15 15.43 10.11
CA GLU A 221 16.26 15.57 9.17
C GLU A 221 17.44 14.64 9.53
N ALA A 222 17.80 14.59 10.81
CA ALA A 222 18.88 13.73 11.28
C ALA A 222 18.53 12.24 11.11
N ASN A 223 17.27 11.84 11.32
CA ASN A 223 16.79 10.48 11.02
C ASN A 223 16.88 10.17 9.55
N VAL A 224 16.46 11.10 8.68
CA VAL A 224 16.54 10.94 7.22
C VAL A 224 18.00 10.79 6.78
N ASP A 225 18.90 11.65 7.26
CA ASP A 225 20.33 11.58 6.93
C ASP A 225 20.93 10.23 7.34
N ARG A 226 20.66 9.79 8.56
CA ARG A 226 21.15 8.52 9.08
C ARG A 226 20.66 7.33 8.26
N LEU A 227 19.38 7.31 7.88
CA LEU A 227 18.77 6.16 7.21
C LEU A 227 19.02 6.13 5.70
N PHE A 228 19.12 7.29 5.04
CA PHE A 228 19.20 7.38 3.57
C PHE A 228 20.55 7.84 3.04
N PHE A 229 21.29 8.71 3.76
CA PHE A 229 22.52 9.34 3.24
C PHE A 229 23.78 8.82 3.92
N ALA A 230 23.71 8.28 5.12
CA ALA A 230 24.85 7.62 5.73
C ALA A 230 25.41 6.49 4.84
N GLU A 231 26.71 6.21 4.94
CA GLU A 231 27.37 5.18 4.13
C GLU A 231 26.70 3.80 4.26
N ARG A 232 26.25 3.46 5.46
CA ARG A 232 25.56 2.18 5.77
C ARG A 232 24.09 2.37 6.09
N GLY A 233 23.48 3.46 5.63
CA GLY A 233 22.06 3.74 5.87
C GLY A 233 21.17 2.57 5.43
N GLU A 234 20.32 2.10 6.33
CA GLU A 234 19.48 0.93 6.13
C GLU A 234 18.55 1.10 4.93
N LEU A 235 17.92 2.27 4.83
CA LEU A 235 16.98 2.56 3.75
C LEU A 235 17.66 2.90 2.43
N LYS A 236 18.94 3.29 2.46
CA LYS A 236 19.74 3.43 1.23
C LYS A 236 19.89 2.12 0.48
N ARG A 237 20.01 1.00 1.20
CA ARG A 237 20.20 -0.35 0.63
C ARG A 237 18.89 -1.09 0.39
N GLU A 238 17.81 -0.58 0.95
CA GLU A 238 16.50 -1.22 0.87
C GLU A 238 15.91 -1.22 -0.53
N TYR A 239 16.17 -0.18 -1.33
CA TYR A 239 15.56 -0.01 -2.65
C TYR A 239 15.74 -1.25 -3.55
N ALA A 240 16.96 -1.70 -3.76
CA ALA A 240 17.24 -2.87 -4.60
C ALA A 240 16.63 -4.15 -4.01
N ARG A 241 16.69 -4.31 -2.68
CA ARG A 241 16.16 -5.49 -1.99
C ARG A 241 14.63 -5.56 -2.04
N LEU A 242 13.96 -4.42 -1.96
CA LEU A 242 12.50 -4.33 -2.03
C LEU A 242 11.98 -4.91 -3.35
N TYR A 243 12.49 -4.42 -4.47
CA TYR A 243 12.00 -4.84 -5.79
C TYR A 243 12.44 -6.27 -6.15
N SER A 244 13.68 -6.67 -5.85
CA SER A 244 14.15 -8.03 -6.10
C SER A 244 13.37 -9.08 -5.30
N SER A 245 12.91 -8.75 -4.10
CA SER A 245 12.14 -9.68 -3.27
C SER A 245 10.66 -9.82 -3.68
N LEU A 246 10.11 -8.84 -4.41
CA LEU A 246 8.71 -8.83 -4.83
C LEU A 246 8.52 -9.39 -6.26
N PHE A 247 9.50 -9.21 -7.13
CA PHE A 247 9.35 -9.49 -8.55
C PHE A 247 10.53 -10.32 -9.10
N ARG A 248 10.21 -11.48 -9.70
CA ARG A 248 11.23 -12.40 -10.27
C ARG A 248 12.12 -11.73 -11.32
N ASN A 249 11.60 -10.82 -12.15
CA ASN A 249 12.34 -10.05 -13.15
C ASN A 249 12.32 -8.57 -12.78
N SER A 250 12.90 -8.21 -11.63
CA SER A 250 12.80 -6.88 -11.03
C SER A 250 13.29 -5.73 -11.93
N GLU A 251 14.17 -5.99 -12.89
CA GLU A 251 14.75 -4.96 -13.78
C GLU A 251 13.69 -4.18 -14.57
N ILE A 252 12.69 -4.86 -15.14
CA ILE A 252 11.64 -4.19 -15.89
C ILE A 252 10.74 -3.34 -14.98
N TYR A 253 10.46 -3.83 -13.76
CA TYR A 253 9.69 -3.07 -12.77
C TYR A 253 10.44 -1.83 -12.34
N MET A 254 11.74 -1.95 -12.07
CA MET A 254 12.60 -0.83 -11.71
C MET A 254 12.67 0.20 -12.85
N SER A 255 12.81 -0.23 -14.11
CA SER A 255 12.81 0.65 -15.28
C SER A 255 11.50 1.43 -15.45
N VAL A 256 10.35 0.79 -15.19
CA VAL A 256 9.03 1.45 -15.18
C VAL A 256 8.94 2.47 -14.04
N ILE A 257 9.37 2.10 -12.84
CA ILE A 257 9.39 2.98 -11.66
C ILE A 257 10.30 4.20 -11.91
N GLU A 258 11.51 4.00 -12.43
CA GLU A 258 12.45 5.08 -12.77
C GLU A 258 11.88 6.04 -13.81
N THR A 259 11.15 5.49 -14.78
CA THR A 259 10.47 6.30 -15.80
C THR A 259 9.36 7.14 -15.18
N LEU A 260 8.50 6.53 -14.35
CA LEU A 260 7.42 7.23 -13.67
C LEU A 260 7.92 8.25 -12.64
N ALA A 261 9.02 7.98 -11.96
CA ALA A 261 9.62 8.91 -10.98
C ALA A 261 10.04 10.24 -11.63
N LYS A 262 10.42 10.23 -12.92
CA LYS A 262 10.79 11.44 -13.67
C LYS A 262 9.58 12.28 -14.08
N CYS A 263 8.37 11.70 -14.10
CA CYS A 263 7.15 12.38 -14.54
C CYS A 263 6.15 12.51 -13.38
N LYS A 264 6.17 13.65 -12.68
CA LYS A 264 5.30 13.91 -11.51
C LYS A 264 3.81 13.79 -11.82
N GLN A 265 3.41 14.10 -13.04
CA GLN A 265 2.00 14.08 -13.48
C GLN A 265 1.52 12.68 -13.88
N GLY A 266 2.42 11.71 -13.92
CA GLY A 266 2.15 10.37 -14.44
C GLY A 266 2.22 10.28 -15.95
N MET A 267 2.15 9.05 -16.48
CA MET A 267 2.27 8.74 -17.90
C MET A 267 1.23 7.72 -18.31
N THR A 268 0.77 7.80 -19.54
CA THR A 268 -0.04 6.73 -20.16
C THR A 268 0.83 5.50 -20.44
N ARG A 269 0.18 4.34 -20.57
CA ARG A 269 0.90 3.10 -20.93
C ARG A 269 1.69 3.25 -22.25
N LYS A 270 1.17 4.04 -23.21
CA LYS A 270 1.85 4.30 -24.47
C LYS A 270 3.12 5.11 -24.25
N GLU A 271 3.06 6.21 -23.51
CA GLU A 271 4.24 7.04 -23.21
C GLU A 271 5.31 6.24 -22.47
N ILE A 272 4.95 5.37 -21.51
CA ILE A 272 5.89 4.48 -20.82
C ILE A 272 6.53 3.50 -21.83
N SER A 273 5.72 2.88 -22.70
CA SER A 273 6.20 1.94 -23.71
C SER A 273 7.19 2.60 -24.69
N ASP A 274 6.86 3.80 -25.15
CA ASP A 274 7.70 4.57 -26.07
C ASP A 274 9.02 4.97 -25.41
N HIS A 275 8.97 5.41 -24.15
CA HIS A 275 10.16 5.78 -23.37
C HIS A 275 11.11 4.60 -23.14
N LEU A 276 10.55 3.44 -22.79
CA LEU A 276 11.32 2.21 -22.54
C LEU A 276 11.64 1.41 -23.80
N LYS A 277 11.16 1.84 -24.99
CA LYS A 277 11.32 1.15 -26.28
C LYS A 277 10.88 -0.32 -26.24
N LEU A 278 9.80 -0.62 -25.55
CA LEU A 278 9.29 -1.97 -25.38
C LEU A 278 8.51 -2.42 -26.62
N LYS A 279 8.87 -3.59 -27.17
CA LYS A 279 8.24 -4.16 -28.38
C LYS A 279 6.91 -4.85 -28.15
N SER A 280 6.58 -5.25 -26.91
CA SER A 280 5.37 -6.01 -26.60
C SER A 280 4.51 -5.33 -25.54
N GLY A 281 3.21 -5.18 -25.84
CA GLY A 281 2.27 -4.53 -24.91
C GLY A 281 1.84 -5.39 -23.73
N GLY A 282 1.90 -6.72 -23.82
CA GLY A 282 1.41 -7.64 -22.77
C GLY A 282 2.25 -7.60 -21.50
N THR A 283 3.57 -7.62 -21.63
CA THR A 283 4.50 -7.57 -20.49
C THR A 283 4.33 -6.28 -19.69
N LEU A 284 4.27 -5.11 -20.35
CA LEU A 284 4.09 -3.83 -19.66
C LEU A 284 2.73 -3.77 -18.94
N THR A 285 1.66 -4.29 -19.54
CA THR A 285 0.34 -4.33 -18.91
C THR A 285 0.37 -5.16 -17.62
N LYS A 286 1.06 -6.31 -17.65
CA LYS A 286 1.26 -7.15 -16.47
C LYS A 286 2.05 -6.40 -15.40
N VAL A 287 3.19 -5.80 -15.74
CA VAL A 287 4.05 -5.03 -14.82
C VAL A 287 3.26 -3.90 -14.15
N LEU A 288 2.52 -3.10 -14.92
CA LEU A 288 1.73 -1.99 -14.39
C LEU A 288 0.64 -2.47 -13.44
N ARG A 289 -0.05 -3.56 -13.76
CA ARG A 289 -1.07 -4.16 -12.88
C ARG A 289 -0.44 -4.64 -11.56
N GLU A 290 0.71 -5.30 -11.61
CA GLU A 290 1.39 -5.80 -10.43
C GLU A 290 1.93 -4.66 -9.55
N LEU A 291 2.44 -3.58 -10.14
CA LEU A 291 2.84 -2.38 -9.41
C LEU A 291 1.65 -1.66 -8.74
N ILE A 292 0.47 -1.69 -9.38
CA ILE A 292 -0.78 -1.18 -8.75
C ILE A 292 -1.17 -2.07 -7.57
N ASN A 293 -1.19 -3.38 -7.77
CA ASN A 293 -1.56 -4.34 -6.71
C ASN A 293 -0.63 -4.27 -5.48
N CYS A 294 0.58 -3.74 -5.64
CA CYS A 294 1.55 -3.54 -4.55
C CYS A 294 1.60 -2.10 -4.03
N ASP A 295 0.68 -1.21 -4.42
CA ASP A 295 0.60 0.22 -4.04
C ASP A 295 1.83 1.07 -4.43
N PHE A 296 2.67 0.62 -5.36
CA PHE A 296 3.75 1.47 -5.86
C PHE A 296 3.24 2.52 -6.83
N VAL A 297 2.27 2.14 -7.63
CA VAL A 297 1.71 2.96 -8.71
C VAL A 297 0.20 3.02 -8.57
N ARG A 298 -0.39 4.18 -8.74
CA ARG A 298 -1.83 4.30 -8.97
C ARG A 298 -2.12 4.42 -10.45
N GLY A 299 -3.18 3.78 -10.92
CA GLY A 299 -3.80 4.07 -12.20
C GLY A 299 -5.02 4.93 -11.99
N TYR A 300 -5.12 6.06 -12.65
CA TYR A 300 -6.32 6.88 -12.63
C TYR A 300 -6.76 7.22 -14.04
N ASN A 301 -8.05 7.44 -14.18
CA ASN A 301 -8.64 7.78 -15.44
C ASN A 301 -8.94 9.27 -15.47
N THR A 302 -8.70 9.92 -16.59
CA THR A 302 -9.31 11.20 -16.88
C THR A 302 -10.80 10.96 -17.12
N ARG A 303 -11.69 11.84 -16.60
CA ARG A 303 -13.14 11.68 -16.68
C ARG A 303 -13.62 11.62 -18.14
N GLU A 304 -13.71 10.41 -18.70
CA GLU A 304 -14.38 10.17 -19.99
C GLU A 304 -15.38 9.02 -19.81
N LYS A 305 -16.63 9.22 -20.31
CA LYS A 305 -17.76 8.27 -20.19
C LYS A 305 -17.51 6.87 -20.77
N LYS A 306 -16.43 6.65 -21.52
CA LYS A 306 -16.01 5.35 -22.08
C LYS A 306 -14.49 5.22 -21.97
N ILE A 307 -14.02 4.86 -20.80
CA ILE A 307 -12.59 4.70 -20.56
C ILE A 307 -12.13 3.42 -21.22
N LYS A 308 -11.29 3.55 -22.23
CA LYS A 308 -10.48 2.44 -22.71
C LYS A 308 -9.27 2.35 -21.78
N GLN A 309 -8.95 1.18 -21.29
CA GLN A 309 -7.80 0.89 -20.42
C GLN A 309 -6.47 1.47 -20.95
N LYS A 310 -6.39 1.76 -22.25
CA LYS A 310 -5.23 2.37 -22.91
C LYS A 310 -5.00 3.85 -22.59
N ASP A 311 -6.00 4.56 -22.06
CA ASP A 311 -5.95 6.01 -21.77
C ASP A 311 -5.75 6.29 -20.28
N GLN A 312 -5.56 5.23 -19.47
CA GLN A 312 -5.26 5.32 -18.05
C GLN A 312 -3.88 5.96 -17.84
N ILE A 313 -3.79 6.87 -16.88
CA ILE A 313 -2.54 7.49 -16.45
C ILE A 313 -2.01 6.74 -15.24
N TYR A 314 -0.73 6.36 -15.29
CA TYR A 314 -0.01 5.67 -14.24
C TYR A 314 0.91 6.66 -13.53
N GLN A 315 0.84 6.67 -12.22
CA GLN A 315 1.60 7.61 -11.40
C GLN A 315 2.21 6.89 -10.20
N LEU A 316 3.49 7.13 -9.97
CA LEU A 316 4.19 6.61 -8.80
C LEU A 316 3.68 7.31 -7.54
N THR A 317 3.27 6.51 -6.55
CA THR A 317 2.66 6.97 -5.29
C THR A 317 3.47 6.59 -4.06
N ASP A 318 4.30 5.56 -4.14
CA ASP A 318 5.13 5.14 -3.01
C ASP A 318 6.15 6.23 -2.63
N LEU A 319 5.94 6.83 -1.45
CA LEU A 319 6.73 7.98 -0.98
C LEU A 319 8.20 7.62 -0.77
N TYR A 320 8.47 6.42 -0.23
CA TYR A 320 9.85 5.95 -0.06
C TYR A 320 10.59 5.88 -1.41
N THR A 321 9.97 5.25 -2.40
CA THR A 321 10.56 5.13 -3.73
C THR A 321 10.74 6.48 -4.41
N LEU A 322 9.73 7.37 -4.32
CA LEU A 322 9.80 8.73 -4.86
C LEU A 322 10.94 9.52 -4.24
N PHE A 323 11.08 9.45 -2.91
CA PHE A 323 12.17 10.12 -2.19
C PHE A 323 13.53 9.57 -2.60
N TYR A 324 13.68 8.25 -2.59
CA TYR A 324 14.90 7.57 -2.99
C TYR A 324 15.35 7.98 -4.38
N MET A 325 14.46 7.94 -5.36
CA MET A 325 14.76 8.31 -6.75
C MET A 325 15.09 9.80 -6.91
N SER A 326 14.53 10.67 -6.07
CA SER A 326 14.72 12.12 -6.14
C SER A 326 16.04 12.58 -5.53
N PHE A 327 16.54 11.88 -4.48
CA PHE A 327 17.61 12.39 -3.62
C PHE A 327 18.76 11.42 -3.36
N CYS A 328 18.52 10.10 -3.39
CA CYS A 328 19.54 9.11 -3.07
C CYS A 328 20.29 8.62 -4.31
N HIS A 329 20.21 9.33 -5.42
CA HIS A 329 20.85 8.95 -6.69
C HIS A 329 22.36 8.71 -6.53
N PRO A 330 22.97 7.78 -7.29
CA PRO A 330 24.42 7.56 -7.28
C PRO A 330 25.19 8.87 -7.48
N GLY A 331 26.03 9.22 -6.51
CA GLY A 331 26.84 10.45 -6.53
C GLY A 331 26.63 11.40 -5.36
N THR A 332 25.57 11.25 -4.52
CA THR A 332 25.45 12.03 -3.30
C THR A 332 26.42 11.48 -2.24
N THR A 333 27.47 12.25 -1.94
CA THR A 333 28.50 11.91 -0.93
C THR A 333 28.25 12.61 0.40
N ASP A 334 27.37 13.60 0.43
CA ASP A 334 27.02 14.36 1.63
C ASP A 334 26.13 13.52 2.57
N VAL A 335 26.69 13.12 3.69
CA VAL A 335 26.02 12.29 4.71
C VAL A 335 24.97 13.06 5.52
N ALA A 336 25.01 14.38 5.50
CA ALA A 336 24.03 15.28 6.13
C ALA A 336 23.20 16.04 5.07
N TYR A 337 23.00 15.41 3.92
CA TYR A 337 22.37 16.03 2.76
C TYR A 337 21.02 16.64 3.06
N TRP A 338 20.14 15.91 3.76
CA TRP A 338 18.79 16.36 4.03
C TRP A 338 18.76 17.52 5.05
N THR A 339 19.59 17.45 6.09
CA THR A 339 19.81 18.57 7.02
C THR A 339 20.28 19.81 6.27
N HIS A 340 21.20 19.69 5.32
CA HIS A 340 21.67 20.81 4.51
C HIS A 340 20.64 21.37 3.54
N GLN A 341 19.50 20.67 3.32
CA GLN A 341 18.37 21.17 2.55
C GLN A 341 17.32 21.90 3.38
N MET A 342 17.45 21.96 4.71
CA MET A 342 16.45 22.61 5.58
C MET A 342 16.14 24.03 5.12
N GLY A 343 14.84 24.31 4.94
CA GLY A 343 14.33 25.62 4.52
C GLY A 343 14.66 26.02 3.08
N LYS A 344 15.35 25.17 2.30
CA LYS A 344 15.67 25.46 0.90
C LYS A 344 14.50 25.12 -0.03
N PRO A 345 14.40 25.77 -1.19
CA PRO A 345 13.32 25.54 -2.16
C PRO A 345 13.15 24.08 -2.57
N ARG A 346 14.26 23.32 -2.64
CA ARG A 346 14.24 21.90 -3.04
C ARG A 346 13.51 21.03 -2.03
N GLN A 347 13.71 21.26 -0.73
CA GLN A 347 12.99 20.55 0.34
C GLN A 347 11.51 20.93 0.35
N ASN A 348 11.19 22.22 0.23
CA ASN A 348 9.81 22.70 0.19
C ASN A 348 9.05 22.16 -1.02
N THR A 349 9.70 22.12 -2.19
CA THR A 349 9.12 21.50 -3.41
C THR A 349 8.85 20.01 -3.20
N TRP A 350 9.73 19.31 -2.49
CA TRP A 350 9.52 17.91 -2.15
C TRP A 350 8.29 17.73 -1.26
N TYR A 351 8.21 18.48 -0.16
CA TYR A 351 7.08 18.36 0.76
C TYR A 351 5.76 18.74 0.08
N GLY A 352 5.76 19.71 -0.84
CA GLY A 352 4.60 20.03 -1.66
C GLY A 352 4.13 18.83 -2.49
N LEU A 353 5.03 18.22 -3.26
CA LEU A 353 4.74 17.03 -4.05
C LEU A 353 4.27 15.85 -3.18
N ALA A 354 4.95 15.62 -2.07
CA ALA A 354 4.61 14.52 -1.17
C ALA A 354 3.24 14.74 -0.51
N PHE A 355 2.90 15.98 -0.14
CA PHE A 355 1.61 16.32 0.46
C PHE A 355 0.44 16.06 -0.50
N GLU A 356 0.60 16.39 -1.79
CA GLU A 356 -0.36 15.99 -2.82
C GLU A 356 -0.57 14.46 -2.84
N ARG A 357 0.52 13.67 -2.79
CA ARG A 357 0.43 12.20 -2.76
C ARG A 357 -0.23 11.67 -1.48
N ILE A 358 0.10 12.29 -0.35
CA ILE A 358 -0.51 11.94 0.95
C ILE A 358 -2.01 12.19 0.92
N CYS A 359 -2.48 13.32 0.41
CA CYS A 359 -3.91 13.57 0.26
C CYS A 359 -4.61 12.50 -0.59
N MET A 360 -3.95 12.02 -1.66
CA MET A 360 -4.48 10.93 -2.49
C MET A 360 -4.53 9.58 -1.76
N LEU A 361 -3.63 9.34 -0.82
CA LEU A 361 -3.63 8.13 0.01
C LEU A 361 -4.63 8.21 1.18
N HIS A 362 -5.13 9.41 1.49
CA HIS A 362 -6.01 9.69 2.64
C HIS A 362 -7.42 10.12 2.21
N ILE A 363 -7.91 9.63 1.07
CA ILE A 363 -9.27 9.93 0.60
C ILE A 363 -10.36 9.57 1.64
N PRO A 364 -10.28 8.43 2.37
CA PRO A 364 -11.25 8.14 3.41
C PRO A 364 -11.31 9.21 4.50
N GLN A 365 -10.16 9.71 4.96
CA GLN A 365 -10.07 10.77 5.97
C GLN A 365 -10.62 12.10 5.45
N ILE A 366 -10.29 12.45 4.19
CA ILE A 366 -10.84 13.63 3.53
C ILE A 366 -12.37 13.53 3.46
N LYS A 367 -12.92 12.39 3.06
CA LYS A 367 -14.38 12.18 2.98
C LYS A 367 -15.03 12.29 4.37
N LYS A 368 -14.39 11.78 5.40
CA LYS A 368 -14.84 11.88 6.78
C LYS A 368 -14.92 13.34 7.23
N SER A 369 -13.85 14.10 7.03
CA SER A 369 -13.82 15.54 7.39
C SER A 369 -14.78 16.39 6.57
N LEU A 370 -15.10 15.98 5.34
CA LEU A 370 -16.15 16.60 4.51
C LEU A 370 -17.57 16.17 4.92
N GLY A 371 -17.73 15.19 5.80
CA GLY A 371 -19.05 14.65 6.18
C GLY A 371 -19.78 13.90 5.05
N ILE A 372 -19.01 13.28 4.13
CA ILE A 372 -19.55 12.60 2.93
C ILE A 372 -19.23 11.10 2.88
N GLU A 373 -18.91 10.48 4.00
CA GLU A 373 -18.57 9.05 4.06
C GLU A 373 -19.68 8.15 3.51
N GLN A 374 -20.94 8.52 3.76
CA GLN A 374 -22.12 7.75 3.35
C GLN A 374 -22.57 8.09 1.91
N ILE A 375 -21.98 9.09 1.29
CA ILE A 375 -22.31 9.48 -0.08
C ILE A 375 -21.40 8.68 -1.03
N TYR A 376 -22.01 8.02 -2.02
CA TYR A 376 -21.22 7.43 -3.09
C TYR A 376 -20.41 8.50 -3.81
N THR A 377 -19.11 8.26 -3.97
CA THR A 377 -18.18 9.21 -4.58
C THR A 377 -17.24 8.50 -5.53
N GLU A 378 -16.92 9.14 -6.63
CA GLU A 378 -15.78 8.82 -7.48
C GLU A 378 -14.71 9.88 -7.31
N TYR A 379 -13.43 9.50 -7.30
CA TYR A 379 -12.32 10.44 -7.21
C TYR A 379 -11.30 10.18 -8.31
N TYR A 380 -10.84 11.27 -8.91
CA TYR A 380 -9.94 11.23 -10.05
C TYR A 380 -9.14 12.54 -10.15
N SER A 381 -8.13 12.55 -11.00
CA SER A 381 -7.43 13.77 -11.41
C SER A 381 -7.89 14.16 -12.81
N TRP A 382 -7.81 15.44 -13.13
CA TRP A 382 -8.20 15.92 -14.47
C TRP A 382 -7.07 16.75 -15.07
N ARG A 383 -6.92 16.64 -16.39
CA ARG A 383 -5.97 17.43 -17.18
C ARG A 383 -6.67 17.91 -18.45
N SER A 384 -6.59 19.21 -18.71
CA SER A 384 -7.11 19.82 -19.93
C SER A 384 -6.40 19.28 -21.17
N LYS A 385 -7.17 19.08 -22.24
CA LYS A 385 -6.68 18.74 -23.57
C LYS A 385 -6.58 19.96 -24.48
N CYS A 386 -7.21 21.07 -24.11
CA CYS A 386 -7.40 22.26 -24.95
C CYS A 386 -6.59 23.45 -24.48
N SER A 387 -6.38 23.64 -23.16
CA SER A 387 -5.65 24.78 -22.63
C SER A 387 -4.13 24.67 -22.81
N THR A 388 -3.48 25.82 -23.04
CA THR A 388 -2.01 25.90 -23.16
C THR A 388 -1.50 27.03 -22.26
N PRO A 389 -0.72 26.72 -21.19
CA PRO A 389 -0.37 25.38 -20.72
C PRO A 389 -1.57 24.59 -20.23
N ALA A 390 -1.51 23.25 -20.34
CA ALA A 390 -2.60 22.38 -19.95
C ALA A 390 -2.96 22.54 -18.45
N ALA A 391 -4.18 22.97 -18.17
CA ALA A 391 -4.70 23.05 -16.82
C ALA A 391 -4.79 21.66 -16.20
N GLN A 392 -4.44 21.54 -14.93
CA GLN A 392 -4.51 20.29 -14.19
C GLN A 392 -5.19 20.50 -12.85
N ILE A 393 -6.01 19.52 -12.45
CA ILE A 393 -6.61 19.43 -11.12
C ILE A 393 -6.16 18.09 -10.53
N ASP A 394 -5.48 18.14 -9.39
CA ASP A 394 -4.87 16.96 -8.79
C ASP A 394 -5.90 16.03 -8.18
N LEU A 395 -6.96 16.56 -7.56
CA LEU A 395 -8.02 15.79 -6.96
C LEU A 395 -9.38 16.40 -7.21
N LEU A 396 -10.26 15.61 -7.79
CA LEU A 396 -11.70 15.87 -7.88
C LEU A 396 -12.43 14.76 -7.13
N ILE A 397 -13.40 15.10 -6.30
CA ILE A 397 -14.31 14.16 -5.64
C ILE A 397 -15.71 14.45 -6.17
N GLU A 398 -16.17 13.62 -7.09
CA GLU A 398 -17.50 13.67 -7.68
C GLU A 398 -18.46 12.89 -6.81
N ARG A 399 -19.56 13.52 -6.40
CA ARG A 399 -20.51 13.01 -5.41
C ARG A 399 -21.84 12.69 -6.07
N ALA A 400 -22.52 11.66 -5.58
CA ALA A 400 -23.84 11.27 -6.05
C ALA A 400 -24.93 12.31 -5.79
N ASP A 401 -24.70 13.26 -4.88
CA ASP A 401 -25.59 14.41 -4.60
C ASP A 401 -25.38 15.60 -5.54
N HIS A 402 -24.79 15.37 -6.71
CA HIS A 402 -24.57 16.35 -7.77
C HIS A 402 -23.61 17.50 -7.43
N LEU A 403 -22.69 17.27 -6.50
CA LEU A 403 -21.61 18.20 -6.17
C LEU A 403 -20.25 17.58 -6.54
N ILE A 404 -19.28 18.45 -6.85
CA ILE A 404 -17.89 18.07 -7.07
C ILE A 404 -17.00 18.94 -6.19
N ASN A 405 -16.27 18.32 -5.28
CA ASN A 405 -15.18 18.99 -4.58
C ASN A 405 -13.96 19.08 -5.52
N LEU A 406 -13.64 20.29 -5.94
CA LEU A 406 -12.43 20.60 -6.69
C LEU A 406 -11.34 20.95 -5.67
N CYS A 407 -10.42 20.01 -5.44
CA CYS A 407 -9.43 20.15 -4.39
C CYS A 407 -8.12 20.74 -4.93
N GLU A 408 -7.73 21.87 -4.37
CA GLU A 408 -6.40 22.46 -4.50
C GLU A 408 -5.59 22.15 -3.24
N ILE A 409 -4.41 21.56 -3.42
CA ILE A 409 -3.59 21.05 -2.31
C ILE A 409 -2.34 21.91 -2.19
N LYS A 410 -2.07 22.44 -0.99
CA LYS A 410 -0.92 23.34 -0.73
C LYS A 410 -0.20 22.99 0.56
N TYR A 411 1.07 22.64 0.46
CA TYR A 411 1.97 22.54 1.60
C TYR A 411 2.54 23.92 1.96
N SER A 412 2.48 24.28 3.22
CA SER A 412 3.08 25.52 3.76
C SER A 412 3.51 25.33 5.21
N LEU A 413 4.43 26.13 5.71
CA LEU A 413 4.89 26.12 7.08
C LEU A 413 4.12 27.08 7.99
N SER A 414 3.11 27.76 7.44
CA SER A 414 2.23 28.69 8.13
C SER A 414 0.87 28.74 7.40
N PRO A 415 -0.17 29.36 7.97
CA PRO A 415 -1.45 29.52 7.29
C PRO A 415 -1.27 30.12 5.88
N TYR A 416 -1.87 29.46 4.89
CA TYR A 416 -1.68 29.75 3.47
C TYR A 416 -2.41 31.04 3.07
N SER A 417 -1.77 31.91 2.32
CA SER A 417 -2.37 33.15 1.81
C SER A 417 -2.65 33.01 0.31
N ILE A 418 -3.92 33.00 -0.07
CA ILE A 418 -4.30 32.95 -1.49
C ILE A 418 -4.01 34.32 -2.12
N THR A 419 -3.25 34.32 -3.21
CA THR A 419 -2.99 35.51 -4.02
C THR A 419 -4.07 35.72 -5.06
N LYS A 420 -4.09 36.93 -5.68
CA LYS A 420 -5.00 37.23 -6.77
C LYS A 420 -4.79 36.32 -7.98
N GLU A 421 -3.54 36.02 -8.27
CA GLU A 421 -3.16 35.16 -9.39
C GLU A 421 -3.62 33.72 -9.16
N GLU A 422 -3.54 33.22 -7.93
CA GLU A 422 -4.01 31.88 -7.57
C GLU A 422 -5.53 31.80 -7.61
N GLU A 423 -6.24 32.79 -7.09
CA GLU A 423 -7.71 32.84 -7.24
C GLU A 423 -8.10 32.78 -8.71
N LEU A 424 -7.45 33.58 -9.56
CA LEU A 424 -7.74 33.59 -11.00
C LEU A 424 -7.45 32.23 -11.62
N CYS A 425 -6.32 31.61 -11.24
CA CYS A 425 -5.93 30.28 -11.72
C CYS A 425 -6.97 29.20 -11.34
N ILE A 426 -7.46 29.20 -10.10
CA ILE A 426 -8.53 28.29 -9.65
C ILE A 426 -9.80 28.52 -10.46
N ARG A 427 -10.24 29.79 -10.67
CA ARG A 427 -11.40 30.11 -11.46
C ARG A 427 -11.28 29.67 -12.92
N THR A 428 -10.12 29.86 -13.53
CA THR A 428 -9.83 29.39 -14.89
C THR A 428 -9.90 27.88 -14.99
N ARG A 429 -9.26 27.16 -14.09
CA ARG A 429 -9.33 25.67 -14.04
C ARG A 429 -10.76 25.15 -13.88
N MET A 430 -11.58 25.84 -13.07
CA MET A 430 -13.00 25.49 -12.93
C MET A 430 -13.76 25.70 -14.22
N ALA A 431 -13.52 26.81 -14.91
CA ALA A 431 -14.18 27.14 -16.20
C ALA A 431 -13.76 26.11 -17.27
N ASP A 432 -12.46 25.86 -17.44
CA ASP A 432 -11.93 24.88 -18.39
C ASP A 432 -12.50 23.48 -18.13
N PHE A 433 -12.56 23.07 -16.84
CA PHE A 433 -13.12 21.78 -16.46
C PHE A 433 -14.61 21.67 -16.82
N LEU A 434 -15.42 22.69 -16.54
CA LEU A 434 -16.84 22.69 -16.86
C LEU A 434 -17.08 22.70 -18.37
N GLU A 435 -16.33 23.50 -19.12
CA GLU A 435 -16.44 23.60 -20.56
C GLU A 435 -16.05 22.30 -21.28
N GLU A 436 -14.88 21.74 -20.92
CA GLU A 436 -14.36 20.51 -21.58
C GLU A 436 -15.17 19.26 -21.20
N THR A 437 -15.68 19.17 -19.99
CA THR A 437 -16.39 17.98 -19.52
C THR A 437 -17.90 18.02 -19.70
N GLY A 438 -18.48 19.22 -19.90
CA GLY A 438 -19.92 19.42 -19.99
C GLY A 438 -20.69 19.02 -18.72
N VAL A 439 -20.01 18.97 -17.56
CA VAL A 439 -20.60 18.61 -16.26
C VAL A 439 -21.60 19.67 -15.83
N ARG A 440 -22.74 19.22 -15.30
CA ARG A 440 -23.80 20.07 -14.74
C ARG A 440 -23.92 19.99 -13.23
N HIS A 441 -22.86 19.52 -12.55
CA HIS A 441 -22.81 19.47 -11.09
C HIS A 441 -22.34 20.79 -10.50
N GLY A 442 -22.74 21.10 -9.28
CA GLY A 442 -22.18 22.22 -8.53
C GLY A 442 -20.72 21.98 -8.19
N ILE A 443 -19.87 22.98 -8.36
CA ILE A 443 -18.44 22.88 -8.00
C ILE A 443 -18.25 23.54 -6.64
N LEU A 444 -17.58 22.81 -5.74
CA LEU A 444 -17.14 23.26 -4.42
C LEU A 444 -15.63 23.39 -4.40
N PRO A 445 -15.05 24.57 -4.62
CA PRO A 445 -13.63 24.78 -4.46
C PRO A 445 -13.21 24.45 -3.03
N THR A 446 -12.37 23.41 -2.90
CA THR A 446 -11.93 22.86 -1.63
C THR A 446 -10.43 23.05 -1.54
N LEU A 447 -9.96 23.78 -0.51
CA LEU A 447 -8.53 23.89 -0.24
C LEU A 447 -8.11 22.95 0.86
N ILE A 448 -7.07 22.15 0.58
CA ILE A 448 -6.43 21.26 1.54
C ILE A 448 -5.03 21.80 1.79
N THR A 449 -4.80 22.33 2.99
CA THR A 449 -3.53 22.99 3.33
C THR A 449 -2.95 22.41 4.61
N THR A 450 -1.69 22.66 4.88
CA THR A 450 -1.06 22.17 6.12
C THR A 450 -1.65 22.84 7.36
N PHE A 451 -1.85 24.17 7.35
CA PHE A 451 -2.23 24.97 8.53
C PHE A 451 -3.47 25.86 8.31
N GLY A 452 -4.32 25.53 7.36
CA GLY A 452 -5.47 26.36 7.02
C GLY A 452 -5.11 27.58 6.17
N ILE A 453 -6.07 28.47 5.97
CA ILE A 453 -5.96 29.64 5.11
C ILE A 453 -6.01 30.91 5.95
N ARG A 454 -5.09 31.84 5.65
CA ARG A 454 -5.14 33.20 6.20
C ARG A 454 -6.25 33.98 5.49
N PRO A 455 -7.15 34.65 6.22
CA PRO A 455 -8.15 35.54 5.61
C PRO A 455 -7.48 36.64 4.76
N THR A 456 -7.83 36.70 3.49
CA THR A 456 -7.42 37.71 2.52
C THR A 456 -8.63 38.11 1.68
N ALA A 457 -8.50 39.14 0.84
CA ALA A 457 -9.56 39.53 -0.12
C ALA A 457 -9.89 38.39 -1.12
N HIS A 458 -8.96 37.40 -1.27
CA HIS A 458 -9.07 36.32 -2.25
C HIS A 458 -9.44 34.98 -1.60
N SER A 459 -9.51 34.88 -0.26
CA SER A 459 -9.76 33.62 0.45
C SER A 459 -11.19 33.10 0.28
N SER A 460 -12.14 33.94 -0.14
CA SER A 460 -13.54 33.55 -0.38
C SER A 460 -13.73 32.56 -1.52
N ILE A 461 -12.72 32.31 -2.36
CA ILE A 461 -12.75 31.26 -3.38
C ILE A 461 -12.78 29.87 -2.73
N ALA A 462 -12.17 29.69 -1.58
CA ALA A 462 -12.17 28.45 -0.84
C ALA A 462 -13.50 28.29 -0.08
N GLN A 463 -14.47 27.61 -0.66
CA GLN A 463 -15.76 27.36 -0.01
C GLN A 463 -15.64 26.29 1.09
N VAL A 464 -14.71 25.37 0.92
CA VAL A 464 -14.40 24.32 1.90
C VAL A 464 -12.90 24.34 2.19
N GLN A 465 -12.56 24.16 3.46
CA GLN A 465 -11.17 24.13 3.91
C GLN A 465 -10.92 22.86 4.73
N LEU A 466 -9.83 22.20 4.44
CA LEU A 466 -9.27 21.10 5.22
C LEU A 466 -7.82 21.41 5.56
N THR A 467 -7.36 20.86 6.67
CA THR A 467 -5.97 20.97 7.13
C THR A 467 -5.27 19.62 7.16
N MET A 468 -3.97 19.61 7.42
CA MET A 468 -3.27 18.34 7.64
C MET A 468 -3.88 17.54 8.80
N ASP A 469 -4.44 18.21 9.82
CA ASP A 469 -5.04 17.54 10.98
C ASP A 469 -6.22 16.65 10.61
N ASP A 470 -6.96 17.01 9.57
CA ASP A 470 -8.05 16.22 9.01
C ASP A 470 -7.59 14.88 8.40
N LEU A 471 -6.30 14.77 8.02
CA LEU A 471 -5.73 13.54 7.47
C LEU A 471 -5.32 12.53 8.56
N PHE A 472 -5.27 12.95 9.82
CA PHE A 472 -4.97 12.09 10.98
C PHE A 472 -6.23 11.48 11.61
N ALA A 473 -7.41 11.77 11.06
CA ALA A 473 -8.72 11.40 11.64
C ALA A 473 -9.10 9.92 11.46
#